data_1402a224877455e82261d38d93741345
#
_entry.id   1402a224877455e82261d38d93741345
#
_cell.length_a   1.000
_cell.length_b   1.000
_cell.length_c   1.000
_cell.angle_alpha   90.00
_cell.angle_beta   90.00
_cell.angle_gamma   90.00
#
_symmetry.space_group_name_H-M   'P 1'
#
loop_
_entity.id
_entity.type
_entity.pdbx_description
1 polymer ?
#
loop_
_entity_poly.entity_id
_entity_poly.type
_entity_poly.pdbx_seq_one_letter_code
_entity_poly.pdbx_strand_id
1 'polypeptide(L)'
;MINHLFPTTTVGSMPRPQYIKDMIEYQTINNQTTQFQNTIDRIVPFIIEMQDQAGIDIISDGEWRRKSYIGVIADICSGFELTIRNVNGENQTWHTVTSKMIPKNPGLFAREASTIKKYSKSAIKVALPSPYLIAERMWDKNLSSHIYPTRKDFTENLIPILRQELIKLRDEGVSIAQFDDPHLCLFVDPKIRSKYKNPELEIQYSIDVLNRIVEGIDGIKLALHLCRRNKGRSGWIAEGGYLPIIPFLNNLKFDMIMFEFTIPVAGDESVFLELDERFDIGLGCVDCRGEHIDTPEEIVSRVEKALQYVTPERITLHPDCGFAPGSAADIPIDEAFRKISNEVKASMILRSKYQR
;
A
#
# COMPACT_ATOMS: atom_id res chain seq x y z
N MET A 1 -13.69 8.77 14.48
CA MET A 1 -13.27 9.62 13.33
C MET A 1 -12.22 10.59 13.84
N ILE A 2 -11.18 10.83 13.06
CA ILE A 2 -10.11 11.79 13.39
C ILE A 2 -10.66 13.18 13.14
N ASN A 3 -10.69 14.03 14.18
CA ASN A 3 -11.34 15.34 14.13
C ASN A 3 -10.35 16.52 14.11
N HIS A 4 -9.13 16.29 13.65
CA HIS A 4 -8.11 17.33 13.52
C HIS A 4 -7.50 17.34 12.12
N LEU A 5 -6.93 18.46 11.72
CA LEU A 5 -6.24 18.64 10.45
C LEU A 5 -4.95 17.80 10.36
N PHE A 6 -4.52 17.52 9.16
CA PHE A 6 -3.25 16.84 8.87
C PHE A 6 -3.04 15.55 9.68
N PRO A 7 -3.99 14.61 9.68
CA PRO A 7 -3.76 13.34 10.33
C PRO A 7 -2.55 12.63 9.72
N THR A 8 -1.82 11.87 10.53
CA THR A 8 -0.59 11.15 10.13
C THR A 8 -0.85 9.66 10.00
N THR A 9 -0.18 9.02 9.03
CA THR A 9 -0.24 7.56 8.86
C THR A 9 1.03 7.02 8.20
N THR A 10 1.33 5.76 8.39
CA THR A 10 2.31 5.04 7.56
C THR A 10 1.65 4.52 6.28
N VAL A 11 2.39 4.16 5.23
CA VAL A 11 1.78 3.51 4.05
C VAL A 11 1.35 2.08 4.37
N GLY A 12 2.21 1.31 5.02
CA GLY A 12 1.89 -0.07 5.45
C GLY A 12 3.13 -0.75 6.01
N SER A 13 3.99 -1.26 5.13
CA SER A 13 5.15 -2.06 5.54
C SER A 13 6.17 -1.29 6.36
N MET A 14 6.51 -1.84 7.53
CA MET A 14 7.53 -1.32 8.43
C MET A 14 8.76 -2.24 8.43
N PRO A 15 9.97 -1.71 8.68
CA PRO A 15 11.19 -2.50 8.68
C PRO A 15 11.14 -3.61 9.72
N ARG A 16 11.67 -4.78 9.36
CA ARG A 16 11.80 -5.93 10.26
C ARG A 16 13.24 -6.07 10.73
N PRO A 17 13.49 -6.25 12.03
CA PRO A 17 14.80 -6.66 12.52
C PRO A 17 15.28 -7.95 11.85
N GLN A 18 16.59 -8.14 11.72
CA GLN A 18 17.17 -9.26 10.96
C GLN A 18 16.67 -10.62 11.48
N TYR A 19 16.61 -10.82 12.80
CA TYR A 19 16.13 -12.08 13.36
C TYR A 19 14.69 -12.44 12.96
N ILE A 20 13.82 -11.44 12.71
CA ILE A 20 12.46 -11.68 12.20
C ILE A 20 12.49 -12.10 10.73
N LYS A 21 13.35 -11.48 9.91
CA LYS A 21 13.57 -11.87 8.52
C LYS A 21 14.05 -13.32 8.45
N ASP A 22 15.06 -13.67 9.24
CA ASP A 22 15.64 -15.02 9.32
C ASP A 22 14.59 -16.06 9.78
N MET A 23 13.75 -15.69 10.72
CA MET A 23 12.66 -16.54 11.20
C MET A 23 11.60 -16.79 10.12
N ILE A 24 11.22 -15.75 9.36
CA ILE A 24 10.29 -15.86 8.23
C ILE A 24 10.86 -16.82 7.17
N GLU A 25 12.13 -16.65 6.83
CA GLU A 25 12.81 -17.50 5.86
C GLU A 25 12.88 -18.95 6.34
N TYR A 26 13.37 -19.18 7.57
CA TYR A 26 13.45 -20.52 8.17
C TYR A 26 12.10 -21.23 8.16
N GLN A 27 11.02 -20.56 8.55
CA GLN A 27 9.69 -21.16 8.63
C GLN A 27 9.06 -21.38 7.28
N THR A 28 9.42 -20.56 6.29
CA THR A 28 8.97 -20.74 4.90
C THR A 28 9.59 -22.01 4.32
N ILE A 29 10.87 -22.24 4.54
CA ILE A 29 11.60 -23.44 4.09
C ILE A 29 11.05 -24.71 4.77
N ASN A 30 10.72 -24.65 6.05
CA ASN A 30 10.35 -25.81 6.86
C ASN A 30 8.83 -26.01 7.00
N ASN A 31 7.99 -25.26 6.29
CA ASN A 31 6.52 -25.32 6.37
C ASN A 31 5.92 -25.18 7.78
N GLN A 32 6.60 -24.44 8.69
CA GLN A 32 6.19 -24.27 10.09
C GLN A 32 5.23 -23.08 10.29
N THR A 33 4.10 -23.10 9.59
CA THR A 33 3.15 -21.98 9.57
C THR A 33 2.59 -21.63 10.96
N THR A 34 2.24 -22.63 11.78
CA THR A 34 1.68 -22.39 13.12
C THR A 34 2.69 -21.75 14.06
N GLN A 35 3.95 -22.24 14.04
CA GLN A 35 5.01 -21.66 14.87
C GLN A 35 5.31 -20.20 14.44
N PHE A 36 5.29 -19.93 13.16
CA PHE A 36 5.42 -18.58 12.64
C PHE A 36 4.33 -17.66 13.18
N GLN A 37 3.06 -18.03 13.04
CA GLN A 37 1.94 -17.23 13.53
C GLN A 37 2.06 -16.95 15.03
N ASN A 38 2.34 -17.96 15.84
CA ASN A 38 2.52 -17.81 17.28
C ASN A 38 3.67 -16.86 17.65
N THR A 39 4.74 -16.85 16.87
CA THR A 39 5.88 -15.96 17.13
C THR A 39 5.54 -14.54 16.69
N ILE A 40 4.96 -14.36 15.50
CA ILE A 40 4.52 -13.05 15.01
C ILE A 40 3.51 -12.40 15.97
N ASP A 41 2.59 -13.17 16.56
CA ASP A 41 1.60 -12.67 17.52
C ASP A 41 2.25 -12.03 18.77
N ARG A 42 3.47 -12.45 19.11
CA ARG A 42 4.21 -11.92 20.26
C ARG A 42 5.02 -10.66 19.91
N ILE A 43 5.39 -10.48 18.65
CA ILE A 43 6.27 -9.39 18.24
C ILE A 43 5.56 -8.24 17.52
N VAL A 44 4.40 -8.48 16.89
CA VAL A 44 3.58 -7.42 16.28
C VAL A 44 3.21 -6.30 17.27
N PRO A 45 2.94 -6.57 18.57
CA PRO A 45 2.72 -5.49 19.53
C PRO A 45 3.82 -4.44 19.57
N PHE A 46 5.09 -4.83 19.32
CA PHE A 46 6.21 -3.89 19.28
C PHE A 46 6.06 -2.85 18.17
N ILE A 47 5.67 -3.25 16.96
CA ILE A 47 5.52 -2.29 15.85
C ILE A 47 4.27 -1.42 15.99
N ILE A 48 3.24 -1.91 16.67
CA ILE A 48 2.06 -1.12 17.03
C ILE A 48 2.46 -0.06 18.05
N GLU A 49 3.10 -0.46 19.14
CA GLU A 49 3.59 0.44 20.19
C GLU A 49 4.57 1.49 19.64
N MET A 50 5.45 1.10 18.71
CA MET A 50 6.38 2.03 18.09
C MET A 50 5.66 3.16 17.33
N GLN A 51 4.58 2.86 16.62
CA GLN A 51 3.77 3.87 15.92
C GLN A 51 3.00 4.75 16.92
N ASP A 52 2.44 4.17 17.97
CA ASP A 52 1.77 4.90 19.04
C ASP A 52 2.75 5.83 19.78
N GLN A 53 3.97 5.39 20.08
CA GLN A 53 5.01 6.21 20.71
C GLN A 53 5.50 7.34 19.79
N ALA A 54 5.52 7.13 18.49
CA ALA A 54 5.77 8.18 17.52
C ALA A 54 4.63 9.22 17.47
N GLY A 55 3.43 8.86 17.90
CA GLY A 55 2.23 9.70 17.90
C GLY A 55 1.46 9.66 16.56
N ILE A 56 1.60 8.59 15.78
CA ILE A 56 0.86 8.40 14.52
C ILE A 56 -0.63 8.26 14.79
N ASP A 57 -1.46 9.01 14.07
CA ASP A 57 -2.92 9.03 14.27
C ASP A 57 -3.62 7.78 13.72
N ILE A 58 -3.11 7.23 12.60
CA ILE A 58 -3.70 6.08 11.91
C ILE A 58 -2.62 5.02 11.72
N ILE A 59 -2.69 3.94 12.45
CA ILE A 59 -1.65 2.91 12.52
C ILE A 59 -2.00 1.63 11.74
N SER A 60 -0.97 0.83 11.46
CA SER A 60 -1.07 -0.50 10.87
C SER A 60 -0.28 -1.52 11.70
N ASP A 61 -0.37 -2.83 11.37
CA ASP A 61 0.49 -3.86 11.96
C ASP A 61 1.89 -3.92 11.34
N GLY A 62 2.23 -2.93 10.48
CA GLY A 62 3.49 -2.87 9.76
C GLY A 62 3.67 -3.97 8.72
N GLU A 63 2.61 -4.72 8.40
CA GLU A 63 2.61 -5.91 7.54
C GLU A 63 3.56 -7.03 8.04
N TRP A 64 3.89 -7.04 9.33
CA TRP A 64 4.83 -8.00 9.89
C TRP A 64 4.30 -9.44 9.85
N ARG A 65 2.98 -9.62 9.75
CA ARG A 65 2.33 -10.94 9.60
C ARG A 65 2.47 -11.52 8.21
N ARG A 66 2.77 -10.68 7.22
CA ARG A 66 2.78 -11.07 5.80
C ARG A 66 4.19 -11.49 5.39
N LYS A 67 4.31 -12.66 4.77
CA LYS A 67 5.57 -13.08 4.13
C LYS A 67 5.86 -12.22 2.89
N SER A 68 4.82 -11.80 2.19
CA SER A 68 4.86 -10.92 1.03
C SER A 68 3.56 -10.13 0.95
N TYR A 69 3.62 -8.85 0.62
CA TYR A 69 2.42 -8.01 0.53
C TYR A 69 1.49 -8.44 -0.62
N ILE A 70 2.01 -8.94 -1.74
CA ILE A 70 1.20 -9.52 -2.84
C ILE A 70 0.92 -11.00 -2.56
N GLY A 71 1.92 -11.72 -2.08
CA GLY A 71 1.84 -13.16 -1.81
C GLY A 71 0.79 -13.54 -0.77
N VAL A 72 0.31 -12.59 0.02
CA VAL A 72 -0.77 -12.78 0.99
C VAL A 72 -2.04 -13.38 0.36
N ILE A 73 -2.28 -13.17 -0.94
CA ILE A 73 -3.42 -13.80 -1.62
C ILE A 73 -3.31 -15.33 -1.64
N ALA A 74 -2.08 -15.87 -1.73
CA ALA A 74 -1.84 -17.31 -1.64
C ALA A 74 -2.02 -17.85 -0.21
N ASP A 75 -2.04 -17.01 0.81
CA ASP A 75 -2.41 -17.38 2.19
C ASP A 75 -3.95 -17.37 2.38
N ILE A 76 -4.67 -16.55 1.63
CA ILE A 76 -6.15 -16.45 1.66
C ILE A 76 -6.79 -17.56 0.81
N CYS A 77 -6.19 -17.89 -0.32
CA CYS A 77 -6.71 -18.87 -1.28
C CYS A 77 -5.68 -19.96 -1.60
N SER A 78 -6.15 -21.16 -1.92
CA SER A 78 -5.36 -22.16 -2.63
C SER A 78 -5.31 -21.84 -4.13
N GLY A 79 -4.57 -22.62 -4.89
CA GLY A 79 -4.48 -22.47 -6.35
C GLY A 79 -3.18 -21.83 -6.83
N PHE A 80 -2.26 -21.53 -5.90
CA PHE A 80 -0.96 -20.93 -6.20
C PHE A 80 0.19 -21.87 -5.90
N GLU A 81 1.21 -21.82 -6.73
CA GLU A 81 2.49 -22.50 -6.52
C GLU A 81 3.64 -21.50 -6.57
N LEU A 82 4.72 -21.82 -5.86
CA LEU A 82 5.97 -21.07 -5.96
C LEU A 82 6.69 -21.50 -7.24
N THR A 83 6.88 -20.58 -8.16
CA THR A 83 7.56 -20.83 -9.43
C THR A 83 8.81 -19.93 -9.52
N ILE A 84 9.84 -20.43 -10.19
CA ILE A 84 11.04 -19.67 -10.50
C ILE A 84 10.85 -18.98 -11.85
N ARG A 85 11.00 -17.66 -11.87
CA ARG A 85 10.96 -16.86 -13.11
C ARG A 85 12.28 -16.13 -13.28
N ASN A 86 12.81 -16.13 -14.49
CA ASN A 86 13.95 -15.29 -14.82
C ASN A 86 13.45 -13.87 -15.12
N VAL A 87 13.86 -12.92 -14.32
CA VAL A 87 13.53 -11.51 -14.48
C VAL A 87 14.85 -10.74 -14.62
N ASN A 88 15.11 -10.21 -15.82
CA ASN A 88 16.34 -9.47 -16.15
C ASN A 88 17.64 -10.24 -15.86
N GLY A 89 17.65 -11.57 -16.08
CA GLY A 89 18.81 -12.42 -15.84
C GLY A 89 18.92 -13.01 -14.43
N GLU A 90 18.07 -12.62 -13.52
CA GLU A 90 18.01 -13.13 -12.15
C GLU A 90 16.84 -14.08 -11.94
N ASN A 91 17.07 -15.21 -11.29
CA ASN A 91 16.01 -16.13 -10.90
C ASN A 91 15.31 -15.61 -9.65
N GLN A 92 14.01 -15.30 -9.79
CA GLN A 92 13.17 -14.84 -8.69
C GLN A 92 12.03 -15.84 -8.45
N THR A 93 11.70 -16.07 -7.19
CA THR A 93 10.59 -16.95 -6.80
C THR A 93 9.29 -16.15 -6.74
N TRP A 94 8.26 -16.66 -7.42
CA TRP A 94 6.96 -16.01 -7.51
C TRP A 94 5.84 -16.97 -7.16
N HIS A 95 4.82 -16.49 -6.46
CA HIS A 95 3.55 -17.18 -6.44
C HIS A 95 2.89 -17.03 -7.81
N THR A 96 2.59 -18.17 -8.44
CA THR A 96 1.89 -18.21 -9.74
C THR A 96 0.59 -18.99 -9.57
N VAL A 97 -0.50 -18.49 -10.14
CA VAL A 97 -1.77 -19.23 -10.15
C VAL A 97 -1.68 -20.38 -11.16
N THR A 98 -1.79 -21.60 -10.68
CA THR A 98 -1.65 -22.84 -11.47
C THR A 98 -2.87 -23.75 -11.39
N SER A 99 -3.82 -23.43 -10.51
CA SER A 99 -5.09 -24.15 -10.39
C SER A 99 -6.21 -23.21 -9.94
N LYS A 100 -7.46 -23.72 -9.90
CA LYS A 100 -8.61 -22.90 -9.49
C LYS A 100 -8.43 -22.35 -8.08
N MET A 101 -8.64 -21.04 -7.92
CA MET A 101 -8.63 -20.43 -6.61
C MET A 101 -9.82 -20.91 -5.77
N ILE A 102 -9.54 -21.33 -4.54
CA ILE A 102 -10.54 -21.71 -3.54
C ILE A 102 -10.17 -21.00 -2.24
N PRO A 103 -11.07 -20.20 -1.64
CA PRO A 103 -10.83 -19.59 -0.35
C PRO A 103 -10.51 -20.66 0.72
N LYS A 104 -9.40 -20.51 1.42
CA LYS A 104 -8.95 -21.42 2.50
C LYS A 104 -8.85 -20.74 3.86
N ASN A 105 -8.61 -19.43 3.88
CA ASN A 105 -8.37 -18.68 5.10
C ASN A 105 -8.93 -17.25 5.00
N PRO A 106 -10.26 -17.09 4.79
CA PRO A 106 -10.87 -15.78 4.64
C PRO A 106 -10.82 -14.96 5.93
N GLY A 107 -10.69 -13.63 5.80
CA GLY A 107 -10.60 -12.69 6.92
C GLY A 107 -9.20 -12.57 7.51
N LEU A 108 -8.17 -12.86 6.71
CA LEU A 108 -6.78 -12.71 7.15
C LEU A 108 -6.47 -11.25 7.47
N PHE A 109 -6.90 -10.31 6.64
CA PHE A 109 -6.71 -8.87 6.88
C PHE A 109 -7.50 -8.37 8.11
N ALA A 110 -8.71 -8.88 8.34
CA ALA A 110 -9.49 -8.54 9.53
C ALA A 110 -8.79 -8.99 10.83
N ARG A 111 -8.07 -10.11 10.81
CA ARG A 111 -7.25 -10.55 11.97
C ARG A 111 -6.07 -9.62 12.27
N GLU A 112 -5.50 -8.98 11.25
CA GLU A 112 -4.48 -7.94 11.46
C GLU A 112 -5.10 -6.78 12.27
N ALA A 113 -6.27 -6.29 11.84
CA ALA A 113 -7.00 -5.23 12.55
C ALA A 113 -7.40 -5.62 13.97
N SER A 114 -7.93 -6.83 14.16
CA SER A 114 -8.29 -7.35 15.50
C SER A 114 -7.08 -7.38 16.45
N THR A 115 -5.88 -7.61 15.91
CA THR A 115 -4.66 -7.58 16.71
C THR A 115 -4.30 -6.16 17.12
N ILE A 116 -4.37 -5.19 16.19
CA ILE A 116 -4.07 -3.79 16.51
C ILE A 116 -4.97 -3.29 17.63
N LYS A 117 -6.27 -3.58 17.57
CA LYS A 117 -7.25 -3.18 18.60
C LYS A 117 -6.96 -3.66 20.01
N LYS A 118 -6.19 -4.75 20.17
CA LYS A 118 -5.79 -5.26 21.50
C LYS A 118 -4.75 -4.39 22.17
N TYR A 119 -3.95 -3.67 21.36
CA TYR A 119 -2.77 -2.96 21.86
C TYR A 119 -2.84 -1.45 21.69
N SER A 120 -3.68 -0.94 20.80
CA SER A 120 -3.83 0.48 20.53
C SER A 120 -5.30 0.93 20.46
N LYS A 121 -5.52 2.22 20.69
CA LYS A 121 -6.80 2.94 20.50
C LYS A 121 -6.79 3.84 19.27
N SER A 122 -5.68 3.94 18.59
CA SER A 122 -5.53 4.74 17.38
C SER A 122 -6.44 4.24 16.26
N ALA A 123 -6.73 5.09 15.28
CA ALA A 123 -7.44 4.66 14.08
C ALA A 123 -6.62 3.61 13.34
N ILE A 124 -7.29 2.68 12.67
CA ILE A 124 -6.63 1.54 12.03
C ILE A 124 -6.74 1.66 10.52
N LYS A 125 -5.62 1.45 9.86
CA LYS A 125 -5.54 1.27 8.42
C LYS A 125 -5.00 -0.13 8.09
N VAL A 126 -5.60 -0.76 7.07
CA VAL A 126 -5.12 -2.05 6.54
C VAL A 126 -4.96 -1.93 5.03
N ALA A 127 -3.78 -2.32 4.51
CA ALA A 127 -3.49 -2.31 3.09
C ALA A 127 -3.81 -3.66 2.45
N LEU A 128 -4.38 -3.63 1.22
CA LEU A 128 -4.68 -4.79 0.38
C LEU A 128 -4.03 -4.59 -0.99
N PRO A 129 -3.46 -5.63 -1.60
CA PRO A 129 -3.01 -5.53 -2.99
C PRO A 129 -4.21 -5.40 -3.93
N SER A 130 -4.12 -4.55 -4.95
CA SER A 130 -5.17 -4.46 -5.97
C SER A 130 -5.26 -5.75 -6.80
N PRO A 131 -6.44 -6.12 -7.33
CA PRO A 131 -6.54 -7.30 -8.19
C PRO A 131 -5.77 -7.14 -9.50
N TYR A 132 -5.66 -5.91 -10.02
CA TYR A 132 -4.86 -5.64 -11.20
C TYR A 132 -3.37 -5.93 -10.94
N LEU A 133 -2.83 -5.45 -9.82
CA LEU A 133 -1.46 -5.76 -9.37
C LEU A 133 -1.25 -7.27 -9.19
N ILE A 134 -2.16 -7.95 -8.50
CA ILE A 134 -2.07 -9.41 -8.28
C ILE A 134 -2.00 -10.14 -9.62
N ALA A 135 -2.87 -9.77 -10.56
CA ALA A 135 -2.93 -10.42 -11.86
C ALA A 135 -1.69 -10.17 -12.72
N GLU A 136 -1.14 -8.95 -12.70
CA GLU A 136 0.12 -8.62 -13.37
C GLU A 136 1.31 -9.42 -12.84
N ARG A 137 1.27 -9.79 -11.57
CA ARG A 137 2.39 -10.44 -10.90
C ARG A 137 2.27 -11.96 -10.83
N MET A 138 1.06 -12.50 -10.74
CA MET A 138 0.83 -13.92 -10.44
C MET A 138 0.22 -14.74 -11.58
N TRP A 139 -0.28 -14.10 -12.65
CA TRP A 139 -0.69 -14.81 -13.85
C TRP A 139 0.49 -15.01 -14.80
N ASP A 140 0.63 -16.21 -15.31
CA ASP A 140 1.65 -16.57 -16.31
C ASP A 140 0.99 -17.28 -17.48
N LYS A 141 1.30 -16.85 -18.72
CA LYS A 141 0.67 -17.39 -19.92
C LYS A 141 0.83 -18.92 -20.05
N ASN A 142 1.98 -19.45 -19.68
CA ASN A 142 2.29 -20.86 -19.87
C ASN A 142 1.73 -21.73 -18.73
N LEU A 143 1.68 -21.20 -17.51
CA LEU A 143 1.32 -21.95 -16.31
C LEU A 143 -0.14 -21.73 -15.88
N SER A 144 -0.74 -20.58 -16.23
CA SER A 144 -2.06 -20.20 -15.74
C SER A 144 -3.18 -20.33 -16.78
N SER A 145 -2.85 -20.28 -18.09
CA SER A 145 -3.86 -20.14 -19.16
C SER A 145 -4.82 -21.34 -19.29
N HIS A 146 -4.45 -22.51 -18.82
CA HIS A 146 -5.32 -23.69 -18.82
C HIS A 146 -6.45 -23.61 -17.80
N ILE A 147 -6.32 -22.75 -16.76
CA ILE A 147 -7.34 -22.49 -15.75
C ILE A 147 -8.01 -21.12 -15.98
N TYR A 148 -7.19 -20.10 -16.20
CA TYR A 148 -7.61 -18.73 -16.50
C TYR A 148 -7.04 -18.32 -17.85
N PRO A 149 -7.83 -18.46 -18.95
CA PRO A 149 -7.34 -18.27 -20.32
C PRO A 149 -6.62 -16.94 -20.54
N THR A 150 -7.04 -15.90 -19.85
CA THR A 150 -6.40 -14.59 -19.89
C THR A 150 -6.13 -14.06 -18.48
N ARG A 151 -5.22 -13.08 -18.38
CA ARG A 151 -5.00 -12.33 -17.14
C ARG A 151 -6.30 -11.70 -16.63
N LYS A 152 -7.16 -11.22 -17.52
CA LYS A 152 -8.47 -10.65 -17.15
C LYS A 152 -9.37 -11.68 -16.50
N ASP A 153 -9.43 -12.91 -17.01
CA ASP A 153 -10.22 -13.99 -16.38
C ASP A 153 -9.75 -14.26 -14.95
N PHE A 154 -8.44 -14.24 -14.72
CA PHE A 154 -7.89 -14.35 -13.37
C PHE A 154 -8.27 -13.15 -12.49
N THR A 155 -8.14 -11.91 -13.01
CA THR A 155 -8.53 -10.67 -12.28
C THR A 155 -10.00 -10.73 -11.87
N GLU A 156 -10.89 -11.17 -12.76
CA GLU A 156 -12.33 -11.29 -12.47
C GLU A 156 -12.61 -12.22 -11.29
N ASN A 157 -11.85 -13.29 -11.16
CA ASN A 157 -11.98 -14.24 -10.07
C ASN A 157 -11.38 -13.72 -8.73
N LEU A 158 -10.53 -12.69 -8.75
CA LEU A 158 -10.01 -12.05 -7.54
C LEU A 158 -11.03 -11.07 -6.90
N ILE A 159 -11.90 -10.46 -7.71
CA ILE A 159 -12.85 -9.46 -7.25
C ILE A 159 -13.72 -9.95 -6.08
N PRO A 160 -14.44 -11.08 -6.16
CA PRO A 160 -15.29 -11.53 -5.05
C PRO A 160 -14.48 -11.86 -3.79
N ILE A 161 -13.24 -12.32 -3.93
CA ILE A 161 -12.37 -12.66 -2.81
C ILE A 161 -11.94 -11.40 -2.07
N LEU A 162 -11.41 -10.40 -2.78
CA LEU A 162 -10.98 -9.14 -2.17
C LEU A 162 -12.15 -8.33 -1.64
N ARG A 163 -13.30 -8.36 -2.32
CA ARG A 163 -14.54 -7.77 -1.82
C ARG A 163 -14.95 -8.39 -0.47
N GLN A 164 -14.87 -9.71 -0.33
CA GLN A 164 -15.16 -10.40 0.93
C GLN A 164 -14.20 -9.99 2.05
N GLU A 165 -12.91 -9.83 1.76
CA GLU A 165 -11.92 -9.31 2.71
C GLU A 165 -12.24 -7.86 3.12
N LEU A 166 -12.60 -7.00 2.16
CA LEU A 166 -12.98 -5.62 2.43
C LEU A 166 -14.23 -5.53 3.34
N ILE A 167 -15.25 -6.35 3.09
CA ILE A 167 -16.44 -6.43 3.94
C ILE A 167 -16.05 -6.81 5.38
N LYS A 168 -15.16 -7.78 5.55
CA LYS A 168 -14.68 -8.18 6.88
C LYS A 168 -13.87 -7.10 7.58
N LEU A 169 -13.10 -6.30 6.85
CA LEU A 169 -12.40 -5.14 7.41
C LEU A 169 -13.40 -4.08 7.92
N ARG A 170 -14.43 -3.78 7.14
CA ARG A 170 -15.50 -2.88 7.55
C ARG A 170 -16.18 -3.38 8.82
N ASP A 171 -16.58 -4.66 8.84
CA ASP A 171 -17.28 -5.28 9.96
C ASP A 171 -16.41 -5.34 11.22
N GLU A 172 -15.09 -5.44 11.04
CA GLU A 172 -14.10 -5.31 12.12
C GLU A 172 -13.93 -3.85 12.57
N GLY A 173 -14.51 -2.87 11.87
CA GLY A 173 -14.42 -1.45 12.22
C GLY A 173 -13.07 -0.82 11.93
N VAL A 174 -12.42 -1.24 10.86
CA VAL A 174 -11.23 -0.59 10.30
C VAL A 174 -11.60 0.79 9.79
N SER A 175 -10.77 1.79 10.07
CA SER A 175 -11.03 3.17 9.68
C SER A 175 -10.77 3.40 8.20
N ILE A 176 -9.67 2.84 7.66
CA ILE A 176 -9.26 2.98 6.26
C ILE A 176 -8.85 1.63 5.68
N ALA A 177 -9.46 1.23 4.58
CA ALA A 177 -8.96 0.15 3.72
C ALA A 177 -8.19 0.79 2.56
N GLN A 178 -6.89 0.51 2.48
CA GLN A 178 -6.00 1.01 1.44
C GLN A 178 -5.79 -0.09 0.39
N PHE A 179 -6.03 0.23 -0.89
CA PHE A 179 -5.61 -0.64 -1.99
C PHE A 179 -4.29 -0.13 -2.57
N ASP A 180 -3.30 -1.02 -2.69
CA ASP A 180 -2.02 -0.70 -3.30
C ASP A 180 -2.04 -1.10 -4.77
N ASP A 181 -1.86 -0.14 -5.67
CA ASP A 181 -1.74 -0.41 -7.10
C ASP A 181 -0.53 0.28 -7.74
N PRO A 182 0.68 -0.24 -7.47
CA PRO A 182 1.87 0.26 -8.14
C PRO A 182 1.87 0.01 -9.66
N HIS A 183 1.12 -0.99 -10.17
CA HIS A 183 1.04 -1.20 -11.62
C HIS A 183 0.21 -0.14 -12.33
N LEU A 184 -0.89 0.31 -11.73
CA LEU A 184 -1.64 1.47 -12.22
C LEU A 184 -0.75 2.72 -12.23
N CYS A 185 0.03 2.95 -11.17
CA CYS A 185 0.93 4.08 -11.09
C CYS A 185 2.04 4.05 -12.16
N LEU A 186 2.50 2.87 -12.60
CA LEU A 186 3.51 2.78 -13.66
C LEU A 186 3.10 3.45 -14.98
N PHE A 187 1.80 3.63 -15.23
CA PHE A 187 1.30 4.32 -16.42
C PHE A 187 1.56 5.83 -16.43
N VAL A 188 2.15 6.42 -15.39
CA VAL A 188 2.68 7.78 -15.43
C VAL A 188 3.90 7.90 -16.38
N ASP A 189 4.63 6.79 -16.58
CA ASP A 189 5.87 6.73 -17.34
C ASP A 189 5.59 6.47 -18.83
N PRO A 190 5.96 7.39 -19.73
CA PRO A 190 5.78 7.20 -21.17
C PRO A 190 6.47 5.96 -21.72
N LYS A 191 7.63 5.57 -21.15
CA LYS A 191 8.38 4.38 -21.58
C LYS A 191 7.60 3.09 -21.23
N ILE A 192 6.86 3.10 -20.15
CA ILE A 192 6.02 1.97 -19.76
C ILE A 192 4.76 1.95 -20.59
N ARG A 193 4.09 3.09 -20.76
CA ARG A 193 2.90 3.21 -21.62
C ARG A 193 3.15 2.69 -23.04
N SER A 194 4.31 3.00 -23.61
CA SER A 194 4.66 2.58 -24.99
C SER A 194 4.75 1.06 -25.20
N LYS A 195 4.83 0.27 -24.13
CA LYS A 195 4.83 -1.21 -24.18
C LYS A 195 3.43 -1.81 -24.36
N TYR A 196 2.39 -1.02 -24.15
CA TYR A 196 1.00 -1.44 -24.28
C TYR A 196 0.40 -0.91 -25.60
N LYS A 197 -0.36 -1.75 -26.29
CA LYS A 197 -1.04 -1.35 -27.53
C LYS A 197 -2.08 -0.26 -27.26
N ASN A 198 -2.79 -0.33 -26.14
CA ASN A 198 -3.82 0.60 -25.71
C ASN A 198 -3.69 0.81 -24.19
N PRO A 199 -2.74 1.64 -23.72
CA PRO A 199 -2.52 1.84 -22.28
C PRO A 199 -3.73 2.43 -21.56
N GLU A 200 -4.51 3.28 -22.22
CA GLU A 200 -5.73 3.88 -21.69
C GLU A 200 -6.78 2.82 -21.31
N LEU A 201 -6.92 1.77 -22.13
CA LEU A 201 -7.84 0.65 -21.81
C LEU A 201 -7.37 -0.18 -20.63
N GLU A 202 -6.06 -0.31 -20.42
CA GLU A 202 -5.51 -1.00 -19.25
C GLU A 202 -5.74 -0.17 -17.98
N ILE A 203 -5.50 1.15 -18.04
CA ILE A 203 -5.77 2.06 -16.92
C ILE A 203 -7.25 2.02 -16.56
N GLN A 204 -8.14 2.20 -17.56
CA GLN A 204 -9.59 2.18 -17.34
C GLN A 204 -10.03 0.84 -16.75
N TYR A 205 -9.50 -0.27 -17.24
CA TYR A 205 -9.81 -1.60 -16.70
C TYR A 205 -9.40 -1.73 -15.22
N SER A 206 -8.23 -1.22 -14.81
CA SER A 206 -7.82 -1.22 -13.41
C SER A 206 -8.81 -0.43 -12.54
N ILE A 207 -9.24 0.75 -12.99
CA ILE A 207 -10.25 1.58 -12.31
C ILE A 207 -11.60 0.84 -12.19
N ASP A 208 -12.07 0.24 -13.28
CA ASP A 208 -13.35 -0.49 -13.30
C ASP A 208 -13.35 -1.68 -12.33
N VAL A 209 -12.24 -2.40 -12.27
CA VAL A 209 -12.06 -3.53 -11.35
C VAL A 209 -12.09 -3.07 -9.89
N LEU A 210 -11.38 -1.99 -9.56
CA LEU A 210 -11.39 -1.39 -8.22
C LEU A 210 -12.78 -0.91 -7.83
N ASN A 211 -13.50 -0.22 -8.72
CA ASN A 211 -14.86 0.25 -8.50
C ASN A 211 -15.84 -0.89 -8.21
N ARG A 212 -15.71 -2.02 -8.88
CA ARG A 212 -16.55 -3.20 -8.66
C ARG A 212 -16.30 -3.88 -7.31
N ILE A 213 -15.09 -3.81 -6.78
CA ILE A 213 -14.78 -4.33 -5.44
C ILE A 213 -15.52 -3.53 -4.37
N VAL A 214 -15.54 -2.21 -4.51
CA VAL A 214 -16.07 -1.31 -3.48
C VAL A 214 -17.56 -1.00 -3.63
N GLU A 215 -18.19 -1.39 -4.72
CA GLU A 215 -19.58 -1.06 -5.04
C GLU A 215 -20.54 -1.42 -3.91
N GLY A 216 -21.27 -0.41 -3.38
CA GLY A 216 -22.23 -0.57 -2.28
C GLY A 216 -21.59 -0.94 -0.93
N ILE A 217 -20.31 -0.63 -0.73
CA ILE A 217 -19.64 -0.79 0.57
C ILE A 217 -19.49 0.60 1.20
N ASP A 218 -20.20 0.82 2.28
CA ASP A 218 -20.18 2.04 3.08
C ASP A 218 -19.61 1.75 4.48
N GLY A 219 -19.26 2.80 5.24
CA GLY A 219 -18.83 2.68 6.64
C GLY A 219 -17.37 2.38 6.84
N ILE A 220 -16.56 2.41 5.78
CA ILE A 220 -15.10 2.34 5.81
C ILE A 220 -14.55 3.32 4.78
N LYS A 221 -13.53 4.10 5.13
CA LYS A 221 -12.86 4.99 4.18
C LYS A 221 -11.98 4.18 3.23
N LEU A 222 -12.13 4.44 1.94
CA LEU A 222 -11.42 3.73 0.87
C LEU A 222 -10.26 4.58 0.36
N ALA A 223 -9.05 4.06 0.38
CA ALA A 223 -7.86 4.74 -0.12
C ALA A 223 -7.18 3.92 -1.22
N LEU A 224 -6.67 4.62 -2.26
CA LEU A 224 -5.81 4.04 -3.28
C LEU A 224 -4.39 4.60 -3.12
N HIS A 225 -3.41 3.75 -2.90
CA HIS A 225 -2.00 4.14 -2.87
C HIS A 225 -1.33 3.87 -4.22
N LEU A 226 -0.74 4.91 -4.78
CA LEU A 226 -0.05 4.93 -6.07
C LEU A 226 1.46 5.00 -5.85
N CYS A 227 2.13 3.87 -5.94
CA CYS A 227 3.57 3.73 -5.74
C CYS A 227 4.30 3.51 -7.08
N ARG A 228 5.43 4.18 -7.28
CA ARG A 228 6.30 3.98 -8.46
C ARG A 228 7.19 2.74 -8.37
N ARG A 229 6.82 1.76 -7.55
CA ARG A 229 7.60 0.57 -7.22
C ARG A 229 8.92 0.93 -6.52
N ASN A 230 8.79 1.17 -5.23
CA ASN A 230 9.89 1.47 -4.34
C ASN A 230 10.93 0.34 -4.30
N LYS A 231 12.21 0.69 -4.50
CA LYS A 231 13.37 -0.20 -4.41
C LYS A 231 14.26 0.14 -3.19
N GLY A 232 13.70 0.76 -2.17
CA GLY A 232 14.48 1.23 -1.03
C GLY A 232 15.58 2.20 -1.46
N ARG A 233 16.77 2.03 -0.96
CA ARG A 233 17.95 2.88 -1.30
C ARG A 233 18.28 2.94 -2.80
N SER A 234 17.81 1.96 -3.59
CA SER A 234 17.99 1.94 -5.04
C SER A 234 16.98 2.80 -5.82
N GLY A 235 16.09 3.52 -5.13
CA GLY A 235 15.14 4.47 -5.72
C GLY A 235 13.80 3.84 -6.16
N TRP A 236 13.37 4.13 -7.38
CA TRP A 236 12.06 3.76 -7.93
C TRP A 236 12.18 3.23 -9.37
N ILE A 237 11.06 2.80 -9.98
CA ILE A 237 11.05 2.27 -11.34
C ILE A 237 10.48 3.27 -12.35
N ALA A 238 9.28 3.82 -12.09
CA ALA A 238 8.59 4.66 -13.06
C ALA A 238 8.91 6.14 -12.87
N GLU A 239 9.07 6.85 -14.00
CA GLU A 239 9.34 8.28 -14.03
C GLU A 239 8.18 9.02 -14.69
N GLY A 240 7.79 10.17 -14.14
CA GLY A 240 6.74 11.02 -14.69
C GLY A 240 5.73 11.48 -13.64
N GLY A 241 5.13 12.65 -13.90
CA GLY A 241 4.06 13.23 -13.10
C GLY A 241 2.73 12.50 -13.29
N TYR A 242 1.78 12.75 -12.40
CA TYR A 242 0.49 12.03 -12.36
C TYR A 242 -0.51 12.43 -13.43
N LEU A 243 -0.34 13.57 -14.12
CA LEU A 243 -1.30 14.09 -15.13
C LEU A 243 -1.85 13.04 -16.10
N PRO A 244 -1.03 12.09 -16.65
CA PRO A 244 -1.54 11.11 -17.61
C PRO A 244 -2.59 10.14 -17.07
N ILE A 245 -2.69 9.96 -15.74
CA ILE A 245 -3.63 9.03 -15.11
C ILE A 245 -4.77 9.74 -14.35
N ILE A 246 -4.67 11.05 -14.08
CA ILE A 246 -5.70 11.82 -13.37
C ILE A 246 -7.10 11.69 -13.98
N PRO A 247 -7.30 11.81 -15.32
CA PRO A 247 -8.64 11.67 -15.90
C PRO A 247 -9.32 10.33 -15.59
N PHE A 248 -8.53 9.28 -15.40
CA PHE A 248 -9.04 7.96 -15.03
C PHE A 248 -9.30 7.87 -13.51
N LEU A 249 -8.40 8.44 -12.71
CA LEU A 249 -8.58 8.50 -11.25
C LEU A 249 -9.87 9.23 -10.86
N ASN A 250 -10.26 10.25 -11.61
CA ASN A 250 -11.52 10.97 -11.39
C ASN A 250 -12.78 10.08 -11.53
N ASN A 251 -12.68 8.90 -12.17
CA ASN A 251 -13.74 7.91 -12.24
C ASN A 251 -13.71 6.87 -11.10
N LEU A 252 -12.72 6.93 -10.22
CA LEU A 252 -12.56 5.96 -9.11
C LEU A 252 -13.60 6.24 -8.01
N LYS A 253 -14.26 5.21 -7.50
CA LYS A 253 -15.26 5.30 -6.41
C LYS A 253 -14.60 5.12 -5.03
N PHE A 254 -13.57 5.90 -4.75
CA PHE A 254 -12.80 5.90 -3.50
C PHE A 254 -12.90 7.27 -2.84
N ASP A 255 -12.48 7.35 -1.57
CA ASP A 255 -12.52 8.59 -0.78
C ASP A 255 -11.19 9.32 -0.78
N MET A 256 -10.06 8.60 -0.93
CA MET A 256 -8.72 9.14 -0.80
C MET A 256 -7.79 8.56 -1.86
N ILE A 257 -6.88 9.38 -2.38
CA ILE A 257 -5.76 8.93 -3.20
C ILE A 257 -4.45 9.35 -2.53
N MET A 258 -3.56 8.38 -2.35
CA MET A 258 -2.26 8.55 -1.69
C MET A 258 -1.15 8.59 -2.73
N PHE A 259 -0.43 9.71 -2.78
CA PHE A 259 0.57 10.04 -3.78
C PHE A 259 1.97 10.12 -3.18
N GLU A 260 3.02 9.87 -3.99
CA GLU A 260 4.42 10.11 -3.66
C GLU A 260 4.86 11.49 -4.18
N PHE A 261 5.42 12.35 -3.33
CA PHE A 261 5.88 13.71 -3.73
C PHE A 261 7.27 14.08 -3.21
N THR A 262 8.00 13.19 -2.53
CA THR A 262 9.39 13.49 -2.12
C THR A 262 10.41 13.26 -3.21
N ILE A 263 10.02 12.60 -4.30
CA ILE A 263 10.91 12.27 -5.41
C ILE A 263 10.77 13.29 -6.55
N PRO A 264 11.88 13.73 -7.19
CA PRO A 264 11.84 14.80 -8.20
C PRO A 264 10.98 14.48 -9.42
N VAL A 265 10.83 13.19 -9.75
CA VAL A 265 10.06 12.73 -10.93
C VAL A 265 8.56 12.72 -10.74
N ALA A 266 8.07 12.99 -9.54
CA ALA A 266 6.63 13.00 -9.24
C ALA A 266 5.87 14.16 -9.92
N GLY A 267 6.59 15.17 -10.38
CA GLY A 267 6.00 16.44 -10.82
C GLY A 267 5.76 17.38 -9.64
N ASP A 268 4.90 18.34 -9.82
CA ASP A 268 4.51 19.28 -8.77
C ASP A 268 3.05 19.10 -8.35
N GLU A 269 2.71 19.70 -7.22
CA GLU A 269 1.41 19.58 -6.55
C GLU A 269 0.27 20.29 -7.31
N SER A 270 0.54 21.06 -8.36
CA SER A 270 -0.48 21.69 -9.22
C SER A 270 -1.39 20.64 -9.88
N VAL A 271 -0.94 19.40 -9.97
CA VAL A 271 -1.75 18.26 -10.44
C VAL A 271 -3.06 18.10 -9.66
N PHE A 272 -3.12 18.58 -8.44
CA PHE A 272 -4.34 18.53 -7.61
C PHE A 272 -5.46 19.44 -8.13
N LEU A 273 -5.17 20.42 -8.99
CA LEU A 273 -6.18 21.21 -9.69
C LEU A 273 -6.99 20.40 -10.71
N GLU A 274 -6.42 19.31 -11.23
CA GLU A 274 -7.05 18.42 -12.20
C GLU A 274 -7.76 17.23 -11.54
N LEU A 275 -7.54 17.03 -10.22
CA LEU A 275 -8.16 15.96 -9.46
C LEU A 275 -9.48 16.44 -8.88
N ASP A 276 -10.51 15.58 -8.97
CA ASP A 276 -11.84 15.85 -8.42
C ASP A 276 -11.76 16.21 -6.92
N GLU A 277 -12.41 17.32 -6.53
CA GLU A 277 -12.37 17.87 -5.17
C GLU A 277 -12.97 16.93 -4.10
N ARG A 278 -13.73 15.93 -4.49
CA ARG A 278 -14.28 14.93 -3.56
C ARG A 278 -13.24 14.02 -2.93
N PHE A 279 -12.04 13.91 -3.51
CA PHE A 279 -10.98 13.10 -2.95
C PHE A 279 -10.24 13.80 -1.82
N ASP A 280 -10.04 13.10 -0.73
CA ASP A 280 -8.96 13.43 0.19
C ASP A 280 -7.61 13.06 -0.41
N ILE A 281 -6.58 13.76 0.01
CA ILE A 281 -5.22 13.60 -0.48
C ILE A 281 -4.35 12.98 0.62
N GLY A 282 -3.88 11.77 0.37
CA GLY A 282 -2.72 11.26 1.06
C GLY A 282 -1.48 11.89 0.43
N LEU A 283 -0.78 12.73 1.17
CA LEU A 283 0.41 13.41 0.70
C LEU A 283 1.66 12.71 1.21
N GLY A 284 2.38 12.06 0.29
CA GLY A 284 3.72 11.53 0.56
C GLY A 284 4.70 12.69 0.73
N CYS A 285 4.97 13.02 1.98
CA CYS A 285 5.79 14.18 2.36
C CYS A 285 7.06 13.81 3.14
N VAL A 286 7.28 12.52 3.43
CA VAL A 286 8.46 11.99 4.11
C VAL A 286 9.19 11.04 3.17
N ASP A 287 10.46 11.27 2.91
CA ASP A 287 11.28 10.38 2.09
C ASP A 287 11.55 9.06 2.84
N CYS A 288 10.98 7.97 2.32
CA CYS A 288 11.17 6.63 2.86
C CYS A 288 12.40 5.90 2.29
N ARG A 289 13.16 6.51 1.36
CA ARG A 289 14.25 5.87 0.61
C ARG A 289 15.63 6.38 1.00
N GLY A 290 15.78 7.72 1.14
CA GLY A 290 17.04 8.38 1.43
C GLY A 290 17.54 8.12 2.85
N GLU A 291 18.86 8.24 3.07
CA GLU A 291 19.47 8.20 4.40
C GLU A 291 19.18 9.47 5.21
N HIS A 292 18.87 10.56 4.53
CA HIS A 292 18.47 11.81 5.18
C HIS A 292 17.16 11.61 5.93
N ILE A 293 17.13 12.09 7.15
CA ILE A 293 15.91 12.13 7.96
C ILE A 293 15.37 13.56 7.88
N ASP A 294 14.30 13.72 7.08
CA ASP A 294 13.64 15.00 6.91
C ASP A 294 13.35 15.64 8.27
N THR A 295 13.71 16.90 8.43
CA THR A 295 13.30 17.68 9.62
C THR A 295 11.80 18.00 9.55
N PRO A 296 11.14 18.29 10.68
CA PRO A 296 9.76 18.73 10.67
C PRO A 296 9.52 19.95 9.77
N GLU A 297 10.46 20.89 9.70
CA GLU A 297 10.38 22.09 8.87
C GLU A 297 10.47 21.79 7.37
N GLU A 298 11.29 20.81 6.95
CA GLU A 298 11.36 20.34 5.57
C GLU A 298 10.03 19.70 5.17
N ILE A 299 9.44 18.87 6.04
CA ILE A 299 8.13 18.25 5.81
C ILE A 299 7.04 19.32 5.72
N VAL A 300 7.00 20.30 6.66
CA VAL A 300 6.07 21.42 6.63
C VAL A 300 6.19 22.18 5.30
N SER A 301 7.41 22.47 4.84
CA SER A 301 7.63 23.18 3.58
C SER A 301 7.05 22.42 2.37
N ARG A 302 7.13 21.08 2.36
CA ARG A 302 6.50 20.26 1.29
C ARG A 302 4.98 20.31 1.36
N VAL A 303 4.42 20.18 2.58
CA VAL A 303 2.96 20.25 2.75
C VAL A 303 2.42 21.62 2.35
N GLU A 304 3.12 22.71 2.66
CA GLU A 304 2.72 24.08 2.29
C GLU A 304 2.71 24.34 0.78
N LYS A 305 3.48 23.60 -0.01
CA LYS A 305 3.36 23.63 -1.47
C LYS A 305 2.01 23.04 -1.92
N ALA A 306 1.61 21.91 -1.36
CA ALA A 306 0.32 21.29 -1.67
C ALA A 306 -0.86 22.19 -1.22
N LEU A 307 -0.72 22.91 -0.10
CA LEU A 307 -1.74 23.84 0.41
C LEU A 307 -2.01 25.04 -0.49
N GLN A 308 -1.21 25.26 -1.55
CA GLN A 308 -1.53 26.24 -2.58
C GLN A 308 -2.67 25.77 -3.49
N TYR A 309 -2.98 24.46 -3.50
CA TYR A 309 -3.92 23.84 -4.41
C TYR A 309 -5.03 23.03 -3.73
N VAL A 310 -4.82 22.64 -2.46
CA VAL A 310 -5.73 21.78 -1.69
C VAL A 310 -5.96 22.36 -0.30
N THR A 311 -7.20 22.29 0.20
CA THR A 311 -7.51 22.77 1.56
C THR A 311 -6.93 21.83 2.63
N PRO A 312 -6.61 22.38 3.83
CA PRO A 312 -5.99 21.62 4.93
C PRO A 312 -6.82 20.37 5.35
N GLU A 313 -8.13 20.46 5.28
CA GLU A 313 -9.07 19.41 5.69
C GLU A 313 -8.94 18.13 4.87
N ARG A 314 -8.48 18.26 3.62
CA ARG A 314 -8.35 17.16 2.68
C ARG A 314 -7.00 16.43 2.76
N ILE A 315 -6.03 16.93 3.54
CA ILE A 315 -4.66 16.40 3.56
C ILE A 315 -4.43 15.45 4.74
N THR A 316 -4.00 14.23 4.42
CA THR A 316 -3.41 13.26 5.35
C THR A 316 -1.92 13.10 5.03
N LEU A 317 -1.05 13.17 6.04
CA LEU A 317 0.39 13.03 5.86
C LEU A 317 0.81 11.56 5.90
N HIS A 318 1.79 11.21 5.08
CA HIS A 318 2.41 9.87 5.12
C HIS A 318 3.79 9.87 4.46
N PRO A 319 4.63 8.84 4.70
CA PRO A 319 5.84 8.62 3.90
C PRO A 319 5.47 8.27 2.46
N ASP A 320 6.33 8.58 1.50
CA ASP A 320 6.09 8.30 0.07
C ASP A 320 5.62 6.87 -0.21
N CYS A 321 6.19 5.90 0.51
CA CYS A 321 5.87 4.49 0.37
C CYS A 321 6.11 3.75 1.70
N GLY A 322 5.83 2.46 1.74
CA GLY A 322 6.25 1.61 2.86
C GLY A 322 7.77 1.61 3.04
N PHE A 323 8.24 1.48 4.27
CA PHE A 323 9.68 1.43 4.59
C PHE A 323 10.33 0.09 4.23
N ALA A 324 9.53 -0.96 4.06
CA ALA A 324 10.00 -2.31 3.72
C ALA A 324 9.15 -2.99 2.65
N PRO A 325 9.05 -2.41 1.43
CA PRO A 325 8.15 -2.92 0.38
C PRO A 325 8.62 -4.23 -0.27
N GLY A 326 9.56 -4.91 0.32
CA GLY A 326 10.15 -6.17 -0.13
C GLY A 326 11.56 -6.36 0.43
N SER A 327 12.26 -7.40 0.00
CA SER A 327 13.62 -7.74 0.46
C SER A 327 14.68 -6.68 0.08
N ALA A 328 14.38 -5.80 -0.88
CA ALA A 328 15.31 -4.79 -1.37
C ALA A 328 15.36 -3.51 -0.51
N ALA A 329 14.40 -3.29 0.37
CA ALA A 329 14.34 -2.11 1.23
C ALA A 329 14.91 -2.48 2.61
N ASP A 330 16.18 -2.22 2.83
CA ASP A 330 16.86 -2.47 4.10
C ASP A 330 17.03 -1.15 4.89
N ILE A 331 15.90 -0.58 5.29
CA ILE A 331 15.86 0.63 6.11
C ILE A 331 15.88 0.22 7.58
N PRO A 332 16.80 0.76 8.40
CA PRO A 332 16.83 0.48 9.82
C PRO A 332 15.53 0.92 10.52
N ILE A 333 15.05 0.11 11.47
CA ILE A 333 13.78 0.39 12.17
C ILE A 333 13.81 1.69 12.97
N ASP A 334 14.95 2.02 13.56
CA ASP A 334 15.17 3.28 14.29
C ASP A 334 15.19 4.50 13.37
N GLU A 335 15.63 4.35 12.13
CA GLU A 335 15.52 5.40 11.11
C GLU A 335 14.05 5.63 10.74
N ALA A 336 13.29 4.55 10.47
CA ALA A 336 11.86 4.64 10.20
C ALA A 336 11.11 5.33 11.36
N PHE A 337 11.43 4.96 12.60
CA PHE A 337 10.86 5.61 13.79
C PHE A 337 11.13 7.12 13.83
N ARG A 338 12.36 7.55 13.56
CA ARG A 338 12.70 8.98 13.51
C ARG A 338 11.97 9.72 12.39
N LYS A 339 11.83 9.10 11.22
CA LYS A 339 11.11 9.66 10.07
C LYS A 339 9.63 9.89 10.39
N ILE A 340 8.93 8.88 10.92
CA ILE A 340 7.52 9.04 11.30
C ILE A 340 7.33 9.97 12.50
N SER A 341 8.28 10.00 13.43
CA SER A 341 8.24 10.97 14.56
C SER A 341 8.36 12.42 14.08
N ASN A 342 9.17 12.67 13.04
CA ASN A 342 9.28 14.00 12.44
C ASN A 342 8.04 14.36 11.59
N GLU A 343 7.38 13.39 10.96
CA GLU A 343 6.07 13.58 10.33
C GLU A 343 5.03 14.07 11.35
N VAL A 344 4.95 13.42 12.52
CA VAL A 344 4.04 13.84 13.60
C VAL A 344 4.36 15.26 14.09
N LYS A 345 5.64 15.59 14.31
CA LYS A 345 6.03 16.95 14.70
C LYS A 345 5.65 17.98 13.64
N ALA A 346 5.84 17.67 12.36
CA ALA A 346 5.41 18.52 11.25
C ALA A 346 3.89 18.73 11.26
N SER A 347 3.12 17.65 11.46
CA SER A 347 1.66 17.73 11.61
C SER A 347 1.26 18.66 12.77
N MET A 348 1.93 18.57 13.92
CA MET A 348 1.66 19.46 15.07
C MET A 348 1.95 20.93 14.75
N ILE A 349 3.02 21.23 14.02
CA ILE A 349 3.34 22.60 13.56
C ILE A 349 2.23 23.09 12.62
N LEU A 350 1.83 22.27 11.63
CA LEU A 350 0.76 22.61 10.69
C LEU A 350 -0.58 22.83 11.39
N ARG A 351 -0.95 21.98 12.34
CA ARG A 351 -2.16 22.15 13.15
C ARG A 351 -2.13 23.48 13.90
N SER A 352 -1.02 23.80 14.56
CA SER A 352 -0.88 25.09 15.25
C SER A 352 -1.03 26.29 14.32
N LYS A 353 -0.66 26.16 13.03
CA LYS A 353 -0.72 27.24 12.04
C LYS A 353 -2.09 27.37 11.36
N TYR A 354 -2.77 26.26 11.09
CA TYR A 354 -3.97 26.20 10.25
C TYR A 354 -5.26 25.84 11.01
N GLN A 355 -5.18 25.23 12.17
CA GLN A 355 -6.34 24.90 12.99
C GLN A 355 -6.70 26.14 13.83
N ARG A 356 -7.74 26.84 13.42
CA ARG A 356 -8.30 28.01 14.14
C ARG A 356 -9.38 27.60 15.12
#